data_5110704d534c4d54b08b8a2a4e4b934f
#
_entry.id   5110704d534c4d54b08b8a2a4e4b934f
#
_cell.length_a   1.000
_cell.length_b   1.000
_cell.length_c   1.000
_cell.angle_alpha   90.00
_cell.angle_beta   90.00
_cell.angle_gamma   90.00
#
_symmetry.space_group_name_H-M   'P 1'
#
loop_
_entity.id
_entity.type
_entity.pdbx_description
1 polymer ?
#
loop_
_entity_poly.entity_id
_entity_poly.type
_entity_poly.pdbx_seq_one_letter_code
_entity_poly.pdbx_strand_id
1 'polypeptide(L)'
;MNLQLSDLQYAVDVAMGRQPGSLLLKNARLVNVFTLEIQHTHILLAGRLIAAVGPAYAQAPAAEVVDLEGRWVAPGLIDGHVHLESSLVSPAEYAKGVVPRGVTGVVTDPHEIANVAGVAGIEWLMQASEGLPLEVWITVPSSVPSTPLETSGAVLGLAEIERLLAHPRVVGVAELMSFPAILAADATELGKVLLAERSRKSPEGHAPTLVGPALQGYLASGIASDHESTTLEEGRAKLEAGCFLMVREGSTTRNLEALAPLLRPEHGERIGLVTDDRLPSDLLREGGVDFLVRKAIGLGVDPAYAIRAGSWNVARHYRLLRRGAIAPGFQADLVVLDDLHSFRAQAVYQQGRRGGWRWPCPRPKSRGRFRTPCGCPNCTPRICKYRPARGRCG
;
A
#
# COMPACT_ATOMS: atom_id res chain seq x y z
N MET A 1 -6.08 -10.54 -6.48
CA MET A 1 -5.89 -11.05 -7.87
C MET A 1 -6.83 -12.23 -8.07
N ASN A 2 -7.69 -12.18 -9.06
CA ASN A 2 -8.50 -13.34 -9.42
C ASN A 2 -7.75 -14.13 -10.52
N LEU A 3 -6.85 -15.03 -10.10
CA LEU A 3 -6.10 -15.92 -11.00
C LEU A 3 -6.99 -17.04 -11.50
N GLN A 4 -6.89 -17.33 -12.79
CA GLN A 4 -7.49 -18.51 -13.39
C GLN A 4 -6.46 -19.64 -13.50
N LEU A 5 -6.93 -20.88 -13.61
CA LEU A 5 -6.04 -22.02 -13.84
C LEU A 5 -5.17 -21.82 -15.09
N SER A 6 -5.74 -21.25 -16.15
CA SER A 6 -5.02 -20.92 -17.39
C SER A 6 -3.85 -19.95 -17.18
N ASP A 7 -3.95 -18.98 -16.23
CA ASP A 7 -2.84 -18.09 -15.93
C ASP A 7 -1.64 -18.86 -15.36
N LEU A 8 -1.91 -19.84 -14.50
CA LEU A 8 -0.86 -20.67 -13.89
C LEU A 8 -0.25 -21.64 -14.91
N GLN A 9 -1.10 -22.29 -15.72
CA GLN A 9 -0.64 -23.16 -16.80
C GLN A 9 0.25 -22.42 -17.78
N TYR A 10 -0.16 -21.23 -18.23
CA TYR A 10 0.63 -20.39 -19.12
C TYR A 10 1.96 -20.00 -18.48
N ALA A 11 1.99 -19.58 -17.22
CA ALA A 11 3.23 -19.23 -16.53
C ALA A 11 4.21 -20.42 -16.45
N VAL A 12 3.71 -21.62 -16.15
CA VAL A 12 4.53 -22.85 -16.12
C VAL A 12 5.03 -23.20 -17.52
N ASP A 13 4.20 -23.14 -18.55
CA ASP A 13 4.58 -23.45 -19.93
C ASP A 13 5.65 -22.48 -20.46
N VAL A 14 5.52 -21.19 -20.16
CA VAL A 14 6.51 -20.18 -20.50
C VAL A 14 7.83 -20.43 -19.78
N ALA A 15 7.80 -20.71 -18.48
CA ALA A 15 9.00 -20.99 -17.68
C ALA A 15 9.74 -22.23 -18.19
N MET A 16 9.01 -23.22 -18.67
CA MET A 16 9.56 -24.48 -19.24
C MET A 16 9.92 -24.39 -20.72
N GLY A 17 9.75 -23.21 -21.35
CA GLY A 17 10.05 -23.01 -22.77
C GLY A 17 9.07 -23.70 -23.74
N ARG A 18 7.90 -24.15 -23.27
CA ARG A 18 6.86 -24.78 -24.10
C ARG A 18 6.01 -23.76 -24.85
N GLN A 19 5.92 -22.54 -24.33
CA GLN A 19 5.23 -21.43 -24.96
C GLN A 19 6.08 -20.15 -24.87
N PRO A 20 5.97 -19.22 -25.83
CA PRO A 20 6.63 -17.91 -25.73
C PRO A 20 6.04 -17.08 -24.60
N GLY A 21 6.89 -16.31 -23.91
CA GLY A 21 6.45 -15.34 -22.94
C GLY A 21 5.72 -14.14 -23.59
N SER A 22 5.03 -13.36 -22.78
CA SER A 22 4.43 -12.10 -23.23
C SER A 22 5.47 -10.98 -23.38
N LEU A 23 6.46 -10.95 -22.48
CA LEU A 23 7.53 -9.94 -22.46
C LEU A 23 8.80 -10.55 -21.86
N LEU A 24 9.94 -10.29 -22.49
CA LEU A 24 11.27 -10.57 -21.94
C LEU A 24 11.99 -9.25 -21.68
N LEU A 25 12.31 -8.99 -20.42
CA LEU A 25 13.18 -7.89 -20.00
C LEU A 25 14.61 -8.43 -19.88
N LYS A 26 15.48 -8.03 -20.80
CA LYS A 26 16.88 -8.50 -20.86
C LYS A 26 17.82 -7.55 -20.13
N ASN A 27 18.94 -8.09 -19.66
CA ASN A 27 20.06 -7.33 -19.11
C ASN A 27 19.65 -6.41 -17.93
N ALA A 28 18.82 -6.95 -17.02
CA ALA A 28 18.38 -6.26 -15.82
C ALA A 28 19.43 -6.33 -14.70
N ARG A 29 19.59 -5.25 -13.94
CA ARG A 29 20.14 -5.28 -12.57
C ARG A 29 18.98 -5.39 -11.61
N LEU A 30 18.61 -6.62 -11.28
CA LEU A 30 17.48 -6.91 -10.40
C LEU A 30 17.85 -6.69 -8.93
N VAL A 31 17.05 -5.90 -8.23
CA VAL A 31 17.09 -5.83 -6.76
C VAL A 31 16.31 -7.02 -6.21
N ASN A 32 17.03 -8.02 -5.71
CA ASN A 32 16.43 -9.19 -5.09
C ASN A 32 16.08 -8.88 -3.62
N VAL A 33 14.81 -8.64 -3.34
CA VAL A 33 14.35 -8.28 -1.99
C VAL A 33 14.34 -9.45 -1.00
N PHE A 34 14.57 -10.69 -1.45
CA PHE A 34 14.70 -11.86 -0.56
C PHE A 34 16.11 -11.98 0.00
N THR A 35 17.14 -11.79 -0.85
CA THR A 35 18.55 -11.95 -0.49
C THR A 35 19.27 -10.62 -0.27
N LEU A 36 18.64 -9.48 -0.65
CA LEU A 36 19.21 -8.13 -0.67
C LEU A 36 20.40 -7.97 -1.64
N GLU A 37 20.57 -8.90 -2.56
CA GLU A 37 21.61 -8.86 -3.58
C GLU A 37 21.14 -8.18 -4.85
N ILE A 38 22.09 -7.65 -5.60
CA ILE A 38 21.86 -7.16 -6.96
C ILE A 38 22.26 -8.24 -7.96
N GLN A 39 21.30 -8.69 -8.75
CA GLN A 39 21.48 -9.79 -9.70
C GLN A 39 21.47 -9.29 -11.14
N HIS A 40 22.51 -9.58 -11.93
CA HIS A 40 22.49 -9.39 -13.37
C HIS A 40 21.72 -10.55 -14.01
N THR A 41 20.54 -10.27 -14.58
CA THR A 41 19.62 -11.33 -14.96
C THR A 41 18.64 -10.90 -16.06
N HIS A 42 17.73 -11.81 -16.41
CA HIS A 42 16.61 -11.59 -17.33
C HIS A 42 15.31 -11.94 -16.62
N ILE A 43 14.23 -11.26 -16.97
CA ILE A 43 12.91 -11.46 -16.37
C ILE A 43 11.94 -11.78 -17.50
N LEU A 44 11.34 -12.97 -17.47
CA LEU A 44 10.39 -13.46 -18.45
C LEU A 44 8.97 -13.42 -17.87
N LEU A 45 8.06 -12.76 -18.58
CA LEU A 45 6.68 -12.60 -18.15
C LEU A 45 5.73 -13.51 -18.94
N ALA A 46 4.70 -14.01 -18.26
CA ALA A 46 3.55 -14.72 -18.83
C ALA A 46 2.26 -13.96 -18.49
N GLY A 47 1.88 -13.03 -19.32
CA GLY A 47 0.76 -12.13 -19.06
C GLY A 47 0.98 -11.31 -17.79
N ARG A 48 0.12 -11.52 -16.78
CA ARG A 48 0.19 -10.80 -15.50
C ARG A 48 1.19 -11.38 -14.49
N LEU A 49 1.79 -12.53 -14.77
CA LEU A 49 2.71 -13.22 -13.87
C LEU A 49 4.15 -13.14 -14.37
N ILE A 50 5.09 -13.18 -13.44
CA ILE A 50 6.48 -13.46 -13.71
C ILE A 50 6.61 -14.97 -13.88
N ALA A 51 7.00 -15.42 -15.08
CA ALA A 51 7.20 -16.84 -15.35
C ALA A 51 8.55 -17.30 -14.85
N ALA A 52 9.61 -16.51 -15.10
CA ALA A 52 10.96 -16.90 -14.74
C ALA A 52 11.87 -15.68 -14.52
N VAL A 53 12.91 -15.90 -13.72
CA VAL A 53 14.01 -14.95 -13.50
C VAL A 53 15.31 -15.76 -13.53
N GLY A 54 16.26 -15.36 -14.37
CA GLY A 54 17.55 -16.07 -14.42
C GLY A 54 18.33 -15.81 -15.70
N PRO A 55 19.66 -16.05 -15.67
CA PRO A 55 20.52 -15.87 -16.85
C PRO A 55 20.20 -16.87 -17.98
N ALA A 56 19.62 -18.03 -17.67
CA ALA A 56 19.24 -19.04 -18.66
C ALA A 56 18.16 -18.54 -19.65
N TYR A 57 17.42 -17.49 -19.30
CA TYR A 57 16.32 -16.94 -20.11
C TYR A 57 16.75 -15.83 -21.08
N ALA A 58 18.07 -15.61 -21.26
CA ALA A 58 18.61 -14.58 -22.16
C ALA A 58 18.08 -14.64 -23.61
N GLN A 59 17.71 -15.82 -24.07
CA GLN A 59 17.20 -16.08 -25.42
C GLN A 59 15.81 -16.72 -25.40
N ALA A 60 15.08 -16.60 -24.28
CA ALA A 60 13.74 -17.14 -24.19
C ALA A 60 12.81 -16.47 -25.21
N PRO A 61 11.98 -17.25 -25.93
CA PRO A 61 11.04 -16.65 -26.88
C PRO A 61 9.98 -15.85 -26.15
N ALA A 62 9.70 -14.63 -26.65
CA ALA A 62 8.67 -13.75 -26.13
C ALA A 62 8.04 -12.92 -27.25
N ALA A 63 6.77 -12.51 -27.07
CA ALA A 63 6.08 -11.65 -28.02
C ALA A 63 6.71 -10.26 -28.11
N GLU A 64 7.26 -9.77 -27.00
CA GLU A 64 8.00 -8.51 -26.92
C GLU A 64 9.32 -8.74 -26.19
N VAL A 65 10.38 -8.10 -26.66
CA VAL A 65 11.71 -8.15 -26.01
C VAL A 65 12.18 -6.72 -25.80
N VAL A 66 12.52 -6.39 -24.56
CA VAL A 66 13.07 -5.08 -24.18
C VAL A 66 14.43 -5.30 -23.55
N ASP A 67 15.48 -4.74 -24.18
CA ASP A 67 16.80 -4.71 -23.58
C ASP A 67 16.89 -3.52 -22.62
N LEU A 68 17.13 -3.80 -21.36
CA LEU A 68 17.25 -2.79 -20.31
C LEU A 68 18.63 -2.15 -20.23
N GLU A 69 19.61 -2.67 -21.00
CA GLU A 69 20.97 -2.11 -21.09
C GLU A 69 21.63 -1.94 -19.69
N GLY A 70 21.34 -2.84 -18.79
CA GLY A 70 21.86 -2.80 -17.41
C GLY A 70 21.13 -1.83 -16.49
N ARG A 71 19.93 -1.34 -16.83
CA ARG A 71 19.09 -0.57 -15.91
C ARG A 71 18.65 -1.42 -14.73
N TRP A 72 18.34 -0.72 -13.65
CA TRP A 72 17.89 -1.33 -12.41
C TRP A 72 16.41 -1.73 -12.52
N VAL A 73 16.08 -2.86 -11.92
CA VAL A 73 14.68 -3.30 -11.79
C VAL A 73 14.40 -3.63 -10.34
N ALA A 74 13.36 -3.01 -9.81
CA ALA A 74 12.85 -3.23 -8.47
C ALA A 74 11.40 -3.69 -8.52
N PRO A 75 10.87 -4.37 -7.48
CA PRO A 75 9.44 -4.59 -7.37
C PRO A 75 8.69 -3.26 -7.29
N GLY A 76 7.45 -3.26 -7.74
CA GLY A 76 6.53 -2.15 -7.51
C GLY A 76 6.37 -1.88 -6.02
N LEU A 77 6.46 -0.61 -5.64
CA LEU A 77 6.35 -0.20 -4.24
C LEU A 77 4.90 -0.31 -3.75
N ILE A 78 4.75 -0.60 -2.46
CA ILE A 78 3.48 -0.70 -1.76
C ILE A 78 3.54 0.21 -0.53
N ASP A 79 2.67 1.20 -0.49
CA ASP A 79 2.49 2.04 0.69
C ASP A 79 1.63 1.27 1.71
N GLY A 80 2.19 1.02 2.88
CA GLY A 80 1.55 0.16 3.89
C GLY A 80 0.49 0.83 4.74
N HIS A 81 0.45 2.16 4.76
CA HIS A 81 -0.56 2.92 5.50
C HIS A 81 -0.65 4.33 4.92
N VAL A 82 -1.82 4.68 4.42
CA VAL A 82 -2.09 5.99 3.83
C VAL A 82 -3.56 6.36 3.99
N HIS A 83 -3.83 7.65 4.19
CA HIS A 83 -5.16 8.23 4.09
C HIS A 83 -5.30 8.90 2.72
N LEU A 84 -6.00 8.23 1.79
CA LEU A 84 -6.16 8.78 0.43
C LEU A 84 -6.89 10.12 0.46
N GLU A 85 -7.76 10.32 1.44
CA GLU A 85 -8.56 11.53 1.65
C GLU A 85 -7.69 12.75 1.97
N SER A 86 -6.59 12.59 2.69
CA SER A 86 -5.63 13.65 3.03
C SER A 86 -4.98 14.26 1.78
N SER A 87 -4.93 13.52 0.69
CA SER A 87 -4.47 14.02 -0.60
C SER A 87 -5.44 15.00 -1.26
N LEU A 88 -6.67 15.14 -0.74
CA LEU A 88 -7.74 16.01 -1.23
C LEU A 88 -8.11 15.79 -2.70
N VAL A 89 -7.74 14.64 -3.26
CA VAL A 89 -8.06 14.25 -4.64
C VAL A 89 -8.74 12.90 -4.69
N SER A 90 -9.38 12.57 -5.82
CA SER A 90 -9.98 11.26 -6.00
C SER A 90 -8.91 10.16 -6.09
N PRO A 91 -9.25 8.88 -5.80
CA PRO A 91 -8.31 7.76 -5.97
C PRO A 91 -7.67 7.70 -7.36
N ALA A 92 -8.40 8.09 -8.41
CA ALA A 92 -7.89 8.15 -9.78
C ALA A 92 -6.81 9.23 -9.97
N GLU A 93 -7.00 10.41 -9.38
CA GLU A 93 -6.00 11.48 -9.45
C GLU A 93 -4.79 11.17 -8.55
N TYR A 94 -5.01 10.55 -7.38
CA TYR A 94 -3.94 10.05 -6.52
C TYR A 94 -3.05 9.05 -7.28
N ALA A 95 -3.66 8.08 -7.96
CA ALA A 95 -2.93 7.09 -8.76
C ALA A 95 -2.06 7.75 -9.84
N LYS A 96 -2.51 8.83 -10.49
CA LYS A 96 -1.70 9.59 -11.44
C LYS A 96 -0.46 10.22 -10.81
N GLY A 97 -0.54 10.58 -9.54
CA GLY A 97 0.58 11.15 -8.77
C GLY A 97 1.65 10.13 -8.41
N VAL A 98 1.25 8.90 -8.05
CA VAL A 98 2.16 7.92 -7.45
C VAL A 98 2.61 6.79 -8.40
N VAL A 99 1.73 6.33 -9.30
CA VAL A 99 2.07 5.18 -10.16
C VAL A 99 3.24 5.47 -11.12
N PRO A 100 3.37 6.68 -11.74
CA PRO A 100 4.55 6.98 -12.56
C PRO A 100 5.87 6.96 -11.79
N ARG A 101 5.79 7.01 -10.48
CA ARG A 101 6.94 7.01 -9.58
C ARG A 101 7.30 5.62 -9.08
N GLY A 102 6.52 4.59 -9.49
CA GLY A 102 6.78 3.19 -9.15
C GLY A 102 5.94 2.62 -8.01
N VAL A 103 4.97 3.38 -7.49
CA VAL A 103 4.02 2.86 -6.50
C VAL A 103 2.92 2.08 -7.23
N THR A 104 2.79 0.80 -6.96
CA THR A 104 1.83 -0.10 -7.62
C THR A 104 0.70 -0.54 -6.71
N GLY A 105 0.81 -0.27 -5.42
CA GLY A 105 -0.22 -0.61 -4.45
C GLY A 105 -0.21 0.29 -3.24
N VAL A 106 -1.35 0.42 -2.58
CA VAL A 106 -1.51 1.13 -1.31
C VAL A 106 -2.47 0.37 -0.39
N VAL A 107 -2.22 0.43 0.91
CA VAL A 107 -3.17 0.02 1.95
C VAL A 107 -3.70 1.30 2.59
N THR A 108 -4.98 1.58 2.38
CA THR A 108 -5.60 2.82 2.88
C THR A 108 -6.53 2.54 4.06
N ASP A 109 -6.46 3.41 5.06
CA ASP A 109 -7.46 3.54 6.10
C ASP A 109 -8.39 4.72 5.77
N PRO A 110 -9.62 4.46 5.32
CA PRO A 110 -10.55 5.52 4.93
C PRO A 110 -11.38 6.04 6.11
N HIS A 111 -10.75 6.38 7.25
CA HIS A 111 -11.50 6.79 8.43
C HIS A 111 -12.09 8.21 8.31
N GLU A 112 -11.50 9.09 7.51
CA GLU A 112 -12.04 10.45 7.33
C GLU A 112 -13.37 10.41 6.57
N ILE A 113 -13.44 9.68 5.45
CA ILE A 113 -14.70 9.54 4.73
C ILE A 113 -15.72 8.71 5.53
N ALA A 114 -15.23 7.76 6.33
CA ALA A 114 -16.07 6.99 7.24
C ALA A 114 -16.70 7.86 8.34
N ASN A 115 -15.94 8.81 8.91
CA ASN A 115 -16.48 9.77 9.87
C ASN A 115 -17.59 10.65 9.28
N VAL A 116 -17.55 10.92 7.99
CA VAL A 116 -18.54 11.77 7.30
C VAL A 116 -19.75 10.96 6.80
N ALA A 117 -19.48 9.80 6.20
CA ALA A 117 -20.47 9.05 5.42
C ALA A 117 -20.62 7.57 5.83
N GLY A 118 -19.93 7.14 6.88
CA GLY A 118 -19.99 5.76 7.39
C GLY A 118 -19.57 4.73 6.37
N VAL A 119 -20.19 3.57 6.43
CA VAL A 119 -19.94 2.46 5.50
C VAL A 119 -20.11 2.86 4.05
N ALA A 120 -21.07 3.73 3.73
CA ALA A 120 -21.31 4.19 2.36
C ALA A 120 -20.10 4.97 1.80
N GLY A 121 -19.37 5.72 2.64
CA GLY A 121 -18.12 6.39 2.27
C GLY A 121 -17.02 5.39 1.93
N ILE A 122 -16.86 4.36 2.73
CA ILE A 122 -15.87 3.28 2.51
C ILE A 122 -16.20 2.55 1.20
N GLU A 123 -17.45 2.16 0.99
CA GLU A 123 -17.89 1.47 -0.23
C GLU A 123 -17.71 2.35 -1.48
N TRP A 124 -17.94 3.66 -1.35
CA TRP A 124 -17.66 4.60 -2.44
C TRP A 124 -16.17 4.64 -2.79
N LEU A 125 -15.29 4.72 -1.79
CA LEU A 125 -13.84 4.72 -2.02
C LEU A 125 -13.39 3.40 -2.67
N MET A 126 -13.92 2.27 -2.22
CA MET A 126 -13.70 0.98 -2.86
C MET A 126 -14.10 1.01 -4.34
N GLN A 127 -15.30 1.49 -4.65
CA GLN A 127 -15.79 1.57 -6.02
C GLN A 127 -14.98 2.57 -6.86
N ALA A 128 -14.64 3.73 -6.31
CA ALA A 128 -13.87 4.77 -7.01
C ALA A 128 -12.43 4.35 -7.33
N SER A 129 -11.92 3.33 -6.64
CA SER A 129 -10.60 2.75 -6.85
C SER A 129 -10.60 1.47 -7.70
N GLU A 130 -11.75 1.03 -8.22
CA GLU A 130 -11.81 -0.12 -9.11
C GLU A 130 -11.22 0.16 -10.49
N GLY A 131 -10.45 -0.80 -11.01
CA GLY A 131 -9.88 -0.73 -12.36
C GLY A 131 -8.78 0.31 -12.54
N LEU A 132 -8.30 0.91 -11.46
CA LEU A 132 -7.13 1.79 -11.48
C LEU A 132 -5.86 0.97 -11.71
N PRO A 133 -4.81 1.55 -12.30
CA PRO A 133 -3.48 0.95 -12.34
C PRO A 133 -2.75 1.14 -11.00
N LEU A 134 -3.48 1.12 -9.92
CA LEU A 134 -3.04 1.13 -8.54
C LEU A 134 -3.88 0.12 -7.79
N GLU A 135 -3.28 -0.89 -7.22
CA GLU A 135 -4.02 -1.79 -6.33
C GLU A 135 -4.29 -1.05 -5.01
N VAL A 136 -5.56 -0.96 -4.63
CA VAL A 136 -5.98 -0.31 -3.39
C VAL A 136 -6.59 -1.37 -2.48
N TRP A 137 -5.90 -1.67 -1.39
CA TRP A 137 -6.41 -2.48 -0.29
C TRP A 137 -6.92 -1.57 0.81
N ILE A 138 -7.84 -2.08 1.61
CA ILE A 138 -8.53 -1.32 2.64
C ILE A 138 -8.25 -1.97 4.00
N THR A 139 -7.92 -1.17 4.98
CA THR A 139 -8.13 -1.52 6.38
C THR A 139 -9.44 -0.88 6.85
N VAL A 140 -10.28 -1.65 7.54
CA VAL A 140 -11.59 -1.14 8.00
C VAL A 140 -11.38 -0.19 9.17
N PRO A 141 -11.82 1.08 9.07
CA PRO A 141 -11.72 2.02 10.17
C PRO A 141 -12.24 1.47 11.49
N SER A 142 -11.41 1.50 12.52
CA SER A 142 -11.75 1.00 13.85
C SER A 142 -12.38 2.06 14.75
N SER A 143 -12.01 3.32 14.51
CA SER A 143 -12.24 4.42 15.43
C SER A 143 -13.07 5.52 14.75
N VAL A 144 -14.36 5.23 14.55
CA VAL A 144 -15.36 6.14 13.95
C VAL A 144 -16.59 6.22 14.86
N PRO A 145 -16.71 7.30 15.66
CA PRO A 145 -15.74 8.37 15.90
C PRO A 145 -14.49 7.86 16.65
N SER A 146 -13.42 8.65 16.67
CA SER A 146 -12.19 8.28 17.39
C SER A 146 -12.37 8.35 18.91
N THR A 147 -13.26 9.22 19.39
CA THR A 147 -13.64 9.33 20.80
C THR A 147 -15.13 9.60 20.94
N PRO A 148 -15.74 9.28 22.12
CA PRO A 148 -17.14 9.62 22.39
C PRO A 148 -17.40 11.12 22.57
N LEU A 149 -16.35 11.94 22.56
CA LEU A 149 -16.43 13.41 22.70
C LEU A 149 -16.61 14.10 21.35
N GLU A 150 -16.48 13.37 20.25
CA GLU A 150 -16.62 13.91 18.90
C GLU A 150 -18.06 13.86 18.40
N THR A 151 -18.37 14.84 17.50
CA THR A 151 -19.58 14.79 16.69
C THR A 151 -19.20 14.24 15.32
N SER A 152 -19.55 12.98 15.05
CA SER A 152 -19.29 12.37 13.74
C SER A 152 -20.58 12.20 12.93
N GLY A 153 -20.43 12.06 11.61
CA GLY A 153 -21.56 11.77 10.70
C GLY A 153 -22.02 10.31 10.74
N ALA A 154 -21.22 9.43 11.34
CA ALA A 154 -21.54 8.00 11.45
C ALA A 154 -20.82 7.36 12.66
N VAL A 155 -21.25 6.14 12.99
CA VAL A 155 -20.60 5.27 13.97
C VAL A 155 -20.37 3.92 13.31
N LEU A 156 -19.15 3.38 13.42
CA LEU A 156 -18.84 2.03 12.99
C LEU A 156 -18.68 1.13 14.22
N GLY A 157 -19.64 0.24 14.40
CA GLY A 157 -19.60 -0.78 15.45
C GLY A 157 -19.05 -2.12 14.95
N LEU A 158 -19.08 -3.13 15.84
CA LEU A 158 -18.57 -4.47 15.52
C LEU A 158 -19.28 -5.11 14.32
N ALA A 159 -20.59 -4.86 14.15
CA ALA A 159 -21.36 -5.43 13.06
C ALA A 159 -20.95 -4.88 11.68
N GLU A 160 -20.71 -3.56 11.60
CA GLU A 160 -20.21 -2.92 10.36
C GLU A 160 -18.81 -3.41 10.02
N ILE A 161 -17.93 -3.50 11.02
CA ILE A 161 -16.55 -3.99 10.85
C ILE A 161 -16.57 -5.45 10.36
N GLU A 162 -17.34 -6.33 11.00
CA GLU A 162 -17.45 -7.74 10.61
C GLU A 162 -17.93 -7.89 9.16
N ARG A 163 -18.95 -7.11 8.76
CA ARG A 163 -19.46 -7.11 7.40
C ARG A 163 -18.39 -6.69 6.39
N LEU A 164 -17.65 -5.62 6.67
CA LEU A 164 -16.61 -5.10 5.78
C LEU A 164 -15.41 -6.03 5.69
N LEU A 165 -15.06 -6.71 6.79
CA LEU A 165 -13.98 -7.70 6.81
C LEU A 165 -14.22 -8.88 5.84
N ALA A 166 -15.46 -9.16 5.45
CA ALA A 166 -15.77 -10.19 4.45
C ALA A 166 -15.32 -9.79 3.03
N HIS A 167 -15.09 -8.50 2.76
CA HIS A 167 -14.71 -8.04 1.43
C HIS A 167 -13.28 -8.45 1.06
N PRO A 168 -13.01 -8.95 -0.18
CA PRO A 168 -11.70 -9.50 -0.57
C PRO A 168 -10.57 -8.45 -0.63
N ARG A 169 -10.90 -7.17 -0.80
CA ARG A 169 -9.91 -6.08 -0.80
C ARG A 169 -9.61 -5.54 0.60
N VAL A 170 -10.35 -5.96 1.61
CA VAL A 170 -10.07 -5.61 3.00
C VAL A 170 -8.98 -6.54 3.52
N VAL A 171 -7.92 -5.97 4.10
CA VAL A 171 -6.73 -6.70 4.56
C VAL A 171 -6.48 -6.60 6.06
N GLY A 172 -7.20 -5.71 6.75
CA GLY A 172 -7.06 -5.51 8.18
C GLY A 172 -8.21 -4.72 8.80
N VAL A 173 -8.16 -4.57 10.10
CA VAL A 173 -8.81 -3.50 10.85
C VAL A 173 -7.80 -2.39 11.00
N ALA A 174 -8.20 -1.16 10.67
CA ALA A 174 -7.33 0.00 10.69
C ALA A 174 -6.92 0.39 12.12
N GLU A 175 -6.04 1.33 12.19
CA GLU A 175 -5.41 1.82 13.42
C GLU A 175 -6.37 1.93 14.61
N LEU A 176 -6.05 1.16 15.67
CA LEU A 176 -6.81 1.14 16.91
C LEU A 176 -6.36 2.33 17.78
N MET A 177 -6.87 3.53 17.47
CA MET A 177 -6.48 4.80 18.09
C MET A 177 -6.87 4.88 19.58
N SER A 178 -7.93 4.17 20.00
CA SER A 178 -8.38 4.17 21.39
C SER A 178 -7.52 3.26 22.27
N PHE A 179 -6.17 3.46 22.23
CA PHE A 179 -5.28 2.65 23.07
C PHE A 179 -5.58 2.73 24.58
N PRO A 180 -6.11 3.84 25.16
CA PRO A 180 -6.52 3.84 26.56
C PRO A 180 -7.63 2.82 26.84
N ALA A 181 -8.59 2.65 25.94
CA ALA A 181 -9.65 1.66 26.10
C ALA A 181 -9.12 0.22 25.93
N ILE A 182 -8.17 0.00 25.00
CA ILE A 182 -7.46 -1.29 24.88
C ILE A 182 -6.76 -1.63 26.20
N LEU A 183 -6.04 -0.68 26.79
CA LEU A 183 -5.33 -0.87 28.06
C LEU A 183 -6.28 -1.05 29.26
N ALA A 184 -7.50 -0.53 29.16
CA ALA A 184 -8.57 -0.78 30.14
C ALA A 184 -9.32 -2.10 29.89
N ALA A 185 -8.90 -2.90 28.91
CA ALA A 185 -9.53 -4.14 28.49
C ALA A 185 -11.01 -3.96 28.06
N ASP A 186 -11.33 -2.84 27.40
CA ASP A 186 -12.68 -2.58 26.91
C ASP A 186 -13.12 -3.66 25.92
N ALA A 187 -14.32 -4.22 26.15
CA ALA A 187 -14.81 -5.36 25.40
C ALA A 187 -15.10 -5.02 23.93
N THR A 188 -15.48 -3.80 23.61
CA THR A 188 -15.76 -3.36 22.24
C THR A 188 -14.47 -3.22 21.46
N GLU A 189 -13.45 -2.58 22.03
CA GLU A 189 -12.16 -2.39 21.38
C GLU A 189 -11.44 -3.74 21.16
N LEU A 190 -11.41 -4.60 22.19
CA LEU A 190 -10.87 -5.95 22.05
C LEU A 190 -11.71 -6.81 21.09
N GLY A 191 -13.01 -6.56 20.99
CA GLY A 191 -13.88 -7.18 19.99
C GLY A 191 -13.47 -6.91 18.56
N LYS A 192 -13.01 -5.69 18.25
CA LYS A 192 -12.50 -5.33 16.90
C LYS A 192 -11.23 -6.12 16.56
N VAL A 193 -10.31 -6.26 17.51
CA VAL A 193 -9.10 -7.08 17.36
C VAL A 193 -9.48 -8.53 17.07
N LEU A 194 -10.39 -9.08 17.88
CA LEU A 194 -10.84 -10.47 17.73
C LEU A 194 -11.52 -10.73 16.38
N LEU A 195 -12.27 -9.76 15.83
CA LEU A 195 -12.86 -9.84 14.50
C LEU A 195 -11.81 -9.89 13.38
N ALA A 196 -10.75 -9.08 13.51
CA ALA A 196 -9.62 -9.11 12.58
C ALA A 196 -8.94 -10.49 12.57
N GLU A 197 -8.62 -11.02 13.75
CA GLU A 197 -7.97 -12.33 13.92
C GLU A 197 -8.82 -13.48 13.35
N ARG A 198 -10.12 -13.52 13.69
CA ARG A 198 -11.06 -14.53 13.17
C ARG A 198 -11.17 -14.48 11.64
N SER A 199 -11.05 -13.29 11.08
CA SER A 199 -11.01 -13.07 9.63
C SER A 199 -9.64 -13.35 9.01
N ARG A 200 -8.62 -13.71 9.80
CA ARG A 200 -7.22 -13.90 9.42
C ARG A 200 -6.63 -12.64 8.77
N LYS A 201 -7.03 -11.48 9.25
CA LYS A 201 -6.59 -10.15 8.82
C LYS A 201 -5.86 -9.46 9.95
N SER A 202 -5.06 -8.43 9.61
CA SER A 202 -4.22 -7.77 10.59
C SER A 202 -5.00 -6.72 11.38
N PRO A 203 -4.94 -6.69 12.73
CA PRO A 203 -5.34 -5.53 13.52
C PRO A 203 -4.18 -4.55 13.58
N GLU A 204 -4.37 -3.35 13.02
CA GLU A 204 -3.33 -2.33 12.95
C GLU A 204 -3.37 -1.42 14.18
N GLY A 205 -2.19 -0.96 14.58
CA GLY A 205 -2.02 -0.17 15.77
C GLY A 205 -1.79 1.30 15.54
N HIS A 206 -2.06 2.05 16.61
CA HIS A 206 -1.79 3.46 16.77
C HIS A 206 -1.42 3.69 18.24
N ALA A 207 -0.13 3.68 18.54
CA ALA A 207 0.36 3.61 19.91
C ALA A 207 1.43 4.66 20.22
N PRO A 208 1.12 5.97 20.07
CA PRO A 208 2.08 7.04 20.35
C PRO A 208 2.56 6.95 21.80
N THR A 209 3.87 7.04 21.98
CA THR A 209 4.55 7.10 23.29
C THR A 209 4.41 5.86 24.19
N LEU A 210 3.75 4.79 23.74
CA LEU A 210 3.61 3.59 24.55
C LEU A 210 4.93 2.85 24.69
N VAL A 211 5.34 2.64 25.93
CA VAL A 211 6.54 1.89 26.33
C VAL A 211 6.26 1.05 27.56
N GLY A 212 7.18 0.16 27.94
CA GLY A 212 7.09 -0.64 29.16
C GLY A 212 5.78 -1.45 29.26
N PRO A 213 5.15 -1.54 30.45
CA PRO A 213 3.94 -2.34 30.64
C PRO A 213 2.77 -1.94 29.75
N ALA A 214 2.61 -0.65 29.43
CA ALA A 214 1.55 -0.17 28.55
C ALA A 214 1.72 -0.71 27.12
N LEU A 215 2.94 -0.69 26.58
CA LEU A 215 3.25 -1.32 25.29
C LEU A 215 2.96 -2.82 25.31
N GLN A 216 3.38 -3.52 26.40
CA GLN A 216 3.14 -4.95 26.54
C GLN A 216 1.64 -5.27 26.57
N GLY A 217 0.86 -4.48 27.32
CA GLY A 217 -0.60 -4.65 27.38
C GLY A 217 -1.28 -4.40 26.02
N TYR A 218 -0.82 -3.39 25.31
CA TYR A 218 -1.33 -3.07 23.96
C TYR A 218 -1.06 -4.21 22.96
N LEU A 219 0.17 -4.70 22.91
CA LEU A 219 0.54 -5.80 22.01
C LEU A 219 -0.05 -7.15 22.45
N ALA A 220 -0.26 -7.37 23.75
CA ALA A 220 -0.90 -8.58 24.28
C ALA A 220 -2.37 -8.71 23.84
N SER A 221 -3.01 -7.63 23.41
CA SER A 221 -4.35 -7.66 22.80
C SER A 221 -4.38 -8.34 21.42
N GLY A 222 -3.24 -8.53 20.76
CA GLY A 222 -3.12 -9.06 19.41
C GLY A 222 -2.85 -8.00 18.32
N ILE A 223 -2.78 -6.71 18.68
CA ILE A 223 -2.43 -5.65 17.75
C ILE A 223 -1.02 -5.87 17.21
N ALA A 224 -0.84 -5.75 15.88
CA ALA A 224 0.33 -6.28 15.22
C ALA A 224 1.34 -5.20 14.79
N SER A 225 0.94 -3.92 14.69
CA SER A 225 1.76 -2.84 14.12
C SER A 225 1.70 -1.54 14.92
N ASP A 226 2.57 -0.61 14.55
CA ASP A 226 2.51 0.80 14.97
C ASP A 226 3.20 1.69 13.93
N HIS A 227 2.64 2.88 13.69
CA HIS A 227 3.19 3.90 12.81
C HIS A 227 3.45 5.25 13.54
N GLU A 228 3.17 5.31 14.84
CA GLU A 228 3.23 6.53 15.64
C GLU A 228 4.58 6.78 16.34
N SER A 229 5.54 5.88 16.19
CA SER A 229 6.87 6.05 16.80
C SER A 229 7.59 7.28 16.27
N THR A 230 8.06 8.14 17.17
CA THR A 230 8.74 9.41 16.84
C THR A 230 10.21 9.44 17.21
N THR A 231 10.65 8.54 18.09
CA THR A 231 12.05 8.45 18.53
C THR A 231 12.64 7.07 18.26
N LEU A 232 13.97 7.03 18.19
CA LEU A 232 14.72 5.79 18.00
C LEU A 232 14.43 4.76 19.10
N GLU A 233 14.37 5.22 20.34
CA GLU A 233 14.13 4.40 21.53
C GLU A 233 12.73 3.78 21.51
N GLU A 234 11.73 4.57 21.15
CA GLU A 234 10.34 4.13 21.02
C GLU A 234 10.22 3.06 19.92
N GLY A 235 10.73 3.36 18.72
CA GLY A 235 10.72 2.41 17.60
C GLY A 235 11.45 1.11 17.93
N ARG A 236 12.60 1.19 18.63
CA ARG A 236 13.36 0.02 19.07
C ARG A 236 12.57 -0.83 20.06
N ALA A 237 11.95 -0.22 21.08
CA ALA A 237 11.16 -0.94 22.08
C ALA A 237 9.99 -1.71 21.44
N LYS A 238 9.33 -1.12 20.43
CA LYS A 238 8.25 -1.76 19.68
C LYS A 238 8.75 -2.93 18.84
N LEU A 239 9.88 -2.77 18.15
CA LEU A 239 10.52 -3.88 17.39
C LEU A 239 10.92 -5.04 18.29
N GLU A 240 11.56 -4.75 19.43
CA GLU A 240 11.98 -5.76 20.40
C GLU A 240 10.78 -6.51 21.01
N ALA A 241 9.63 -5.84 21.12
CA ALA A 241 8.37 -6.45 21.55
C ALA A 241 7.66 -7.24 20.42
N GLY A 242 8.22 -7.30 19.22
CA GLY A 242 7.67 -8.05 18.08
C GLY A 242 6.64 -7.31 17.24
N CYS A 243 6.45 -6.01 17.46
CA CYS A 243 5.59 -5.16 16.64
C CYS A 243 6.15 -5.00 15.23
N PHE A 244 5.29 -4.91 14.22
CA PHE A 244 5.67 -4.46 12.89
C PHE A 244 5.75 -2.93 12.90
N LEU A 245 6.95 -2.40 12.78
CA LEU A 245 7.19 -0.97 12.82
C LEU A 245 6.99 -0.35 11.43
N MET A 246 6.00 0.51 11.30
CA MET A 246 5.76 1.30 10.10
C MET A 246 6.46 2.66 10.28
N VAL A 247 7.54 2.85 9.53
CA VAL A 247 8.30 4.12 9.55
C VAL A 247 7.61 5.12 8.67
N ARG A 248 7.08 6.17 9.29
CA ARG A 248 6.23 7.17 8.68
C ARG A 248 7.01 8.39 8.19
N GLU A 249 6.63 8.90 7.00
CA GLU A 249 7.09 10.19 6.47
C GLU A 249 5.95 10.85 5.70
N GLY A 250 5.03 11.45 6.43
CA GLY A 250 3.87 12.17 5.89
C GLY A 250 4.19 13.64 5.56
N SER A 251 3.14 14.45 5.44
CA SER A 251 3.26 15.90 5.28
C SER A 251 3.40 16.61 6.61
N THR A 252 2.66 16.15 7.63
CA THR A 252 2.61 16.74 8.96
C THR A 252 3.55 16.05 9.95
N THR A 253 3.72 14.74 9.82
CA THR A 253 4.51 13.88 10.70
C THR A 253 5.65 13.25 9.91
N ARG A 254 6.88 13.62 10.24
CA ARG A 254 8.11 13.25 9.52
C ARG A 254 9.08 12.55 10.48
N ASN A 255 9.00 11.23 10.54
CA ASN A 255 9.74 10.43 11.52
C ASN A 255 10.86 9.57 10.91
N LEU A 256 10.98 9.53 9.58
CA LEU A 256 11.94 8.66 8.89
C LEU A 256 13.39 8.94 9.33
N GLU A 257 13.79 10.19 9.51
CA GLU A 257 15.16 10.52 9.90
C GLU A 257 15.53 9.98 11.28
N ALA A 258 14.61 10.11 12.25
CA ALA A 258 14.80 9.57 13.60
C ALA A 258 14.85 8.05 13.62
N LEU A 259 14.07 7.40 12.78
CA LEU A 259 13.91 5.93 12.75
C LEU A 259 14.80 5.23 11.72
N ALA A 260 15.47 5.97 10.82
CA ALA A 260 16.34 5.40 9.79
C ALA A 260 17.42 4.44 10.35
N PRO A 261 18.01 4.66 11.55
CA PRO A 261 18.95 3.71 12.14
C PRO A 261 18.38 2.32 12.40
N LEU A 262 17.04 2.16 12.44
CA LEU A 262 16.36 0.87 12.58
C LEU A 262 16.14 0.17 11.24
N LEU A 263 16.28 0.86 10.11
CA LEU A 263 16.12 0.26 8.78
C LEU A 263 17.37 -0.56 8.40
N ARG A 264 17.48 -1.75 8.98
CA ARG A 264 18.63 -2.65 8.85
C ARG A 264 18.20 -4.06 8.48
N PRO A 265 19.02 -4.79 7.68
CA PRO A 265 18.74 -6.19 7.32
C PRO A 265 18.48 -7.12 8.51
N GLU A 266 19.12 -6.89 9.65
CA GLU A 266 19.00 -7.70 10.87
C GLU A 266 17.56 -7.68 11.45
N HIS A 267 16.80 -6.64 11.20
CA HIS A 267 15.39 -6.56 11.60
C HIS A 267 14.44 -7.29 10.63
N GLY A 268 14.99 -7.85 9.55
CA GLY A 268 14.28 -8.74 8.64
C GLY A 268 13.06 -8.08 7.98
N GLU A 269 11.90 -8.70 8.16
CA GLU A 269 10.63 -8.26 7.57
C GLU A 269 9.77 -7.43 8.54
N ARG A 270 10.33 -6.97 9.66
CA ARG A 270 9.59 -6.31 10.74
C ARG A 270 9.42 -4.80 10.58
N ILE A 271 9.92 -4.21 9.48
CA ILE A 271 9.82 -2.77 9.24
C ILE A 271 9.24 -2.52 7.86
N GLY A 272 8.25 -1.61 7.77
CA GLY A 272 7.68 -1.08 6.54
C GLY A 272 7.84 0.43 6.43
N LEU A 273 7.83 0.95 5.19
CA LEU A 273 7.75 2.38 4.90
C LEU A 273 6.32 2.76 4.57
N VAL A 274 5.81 3.84 5.17
CA VAL A 274 4.43 4.31 5.01
C VAL A 274 4.36 5.83 4.92
N THR A 275 3.41 6.36 4.17
CA THR A 275 3.28 7.82 4.04
C THR A 275 2.37 8.44 5.06
N ASP A 276 1.33 7.74 5.50
CA ASP A 276 0.29 8.32 6.33
C ASP A 276 -0.41 9.49 5.59
N ASP A 277 -0.53 10.66 6.20
CA ASP A 277 -1.14 11.84 5.61
C ASP A 277 -0.21 12.52 4.58
N ARG A 278 -0.59 12.51 3.30
CA ARG A 278 0.15 13.21 2.23
C ARG A 278 -0.72 14.27 1.57
N LEU A 279 -0.37 15.52 1.81
CA LEU A 279 -1.02 16.66 1.15
C LEU A 279 -0.71 16.68 -0.35
N PRO A 280 -1.61 17.23 -1.18
CA PRO A 280 -1.46 17.20 -2.64
C PRO A 280 -0.20 17.92 -3.14
N SER A 281 0.24 18.96 -2.45
CA SER A 281 1.49 19.69 -2.78
C SER A 281 2.73 18.81 -2.62
N ASP A 282 2.78 18.00 -1.56
CA ASP A 282 3.91 17.14 -1.27
C ASP A 282 3.87 15.89 -2.12
N LEU A 283 2.67 15.33 -2.34
CA LEU A 283 2.47 14.24 -3.28
C LEU A 283 2.98 14.60 -4.69
N LEU A 284 2.71 15.84 -5.15
CA LEU A 284 3.14 16.31 -6.45
C LEU A 284 4.65 16.58 -6.51
N ARG A 285 5.23 17.20 -5.48
CA ARG A 285 6.64 17.61 -5.45
C ARG A 285 7.58 16.48 -5.08
N GLU A 286 7.27 15.76 -4.02
CA GLU A 286 8.13 14.73 -3.41
C GLU A 286 7.75 13.33 -3.89
N GLY A 287 6.46 13.00 -3.94
CA GLY A 287 5.92 11.69 -4.25
C GLY A 287 5.22 11.03 -3.06
N GLY A 288 4.96 9.73 -3.17
CA GLY A 288 4.44 8.85 -2.12
C GLY A 288 5.57 8.07 -1.45
N VAL A 289 5.37 6.77 -1.24
CA VAL A 289 6.38 5.89 -0.62
C VAL A 289 7.70 5.81 -1.42
N ASP A 290 7.70 6.15 -2.70
CA ASP A 290 8.91 6.31 -3.51
C ASP A 290 9.84 7.41 -2.96
N PHE A 291 9.28 8.47 -2.40
CA PHE A 291 10.04 9.50 -1.71
C PHE A 291 10.70 8.96 -0.45
N LEU A 292 10.00 8.13 0.32
CA LEU A 292 10.54 7.53 1.54
C LEU A 292 11.72 6.62 1.22
N VAL A 293 11.60 5.80 0.17
CA VAL A 293 12.71 4.94 -0.29
C VAL A 293 13.93 5.79 -0.65
N ARG A 294 13.76 6.85 -1.46
CA ARG A 294 14.87 7.76 -1.79
C ARG A 294 15.49 8.42 -0.56
N LYS A 295 14.65 8.93 0.35
CA LYS A 295 15.11 9.60 1.57
C LYS A 295 15.86 8.62 2.47
N ALA A 296 15.37 7.40 2.67
CA ALA A 296 16.04 6.37 3.44
C ALA A 296 17.43 6.04 2.87
N ILE A 297 17.54 5.85 1.56
CA ILE A 297 18.82 5.62 0.87
C ILE A 297 19.74 6.83 1.07
N GLY A 298 19.23 8.05 0.96
CA GLY A 298 19.99 9.28 1.22
C GLY A 298 20.49 9.42 2.67
N LEU A 299 19.81 8.79 3.62
CA LEU A 299 20.21 8.68 5.03
C LEU A 299 21.19 7.51 5.31
N GLY A 300 21.61 6.79 4.27
CA GLY A 300 22.58 5.70 4.38
C GLY A 300 21.99 4.30 4.57
N VAL A 301 20.67 4.15 4.44
CA VAL A 301 20.05 2.82 4.44
C VAL A 301 20.44 2.07 3.17
N ASP A 302 20.73 0.78 3.29
CA ASP A 302 20.99 -0.08 2.14
C ASP A 302 19.84 0.00 1.12
N PRO A 303 20.13 0.27 -0.17
CA PRO A 303 19.08 0.46 -1.17
C PRO A 303 18.16 -0.74 -1.34
N ALA A 304 18.69 -1.97 -1.28
CA ALA A 304 17.89 -3.17 -1.43
C ALA A 304 16.96 -3.35 -0.21
N TYR A 305 17.44 -3.00 0.99
CA TYR A 305 16.62 -3.05 2.19
C TYR A 305 15.54 -1.95 2.20
N ALA A 306 15.87 -0.72 1.79
CA ALA A 306 14.88 0.36 1.68
C ALA A 306 13.74 -0.01 0.70
N ILE A 307 14.09 -0.60 -0.45
CA ILE A 307 13.11 -1.10 -1.42
C ILE A 307 12.29 -2.26 -0.81
N ARG A 308 12.93 -3.19 -0.12
CA ARG A 308 12.26 -4.28 0.59
C ARG A 308 11.27 -3.76 1.62
N ALA A 309 11.63 -2.74 2.41
CA ALA A 309 10.76 -2.12 3.40
C ALA A 309 9.56 -1.40 2.76
N GLY A 310 9.72 -0.82 1.56
CA GLY A 310 8.64 -0.18 0.79
C GLY A 310 7.91 -1.14 -0.16
N SER A 311 8.10 -2.47 -0.06
CA SER A 311 7.45 -3.44 -0.96
C SER A 311 7.16 -4.77 -0.27
N TRP A 312 8.14 -5.67 -0.20
CA TRP A 312 7.99 -7.03 0.31
C TRP A 312 7.55 -7.09 1.76
N ASN A 313 8.14 -6.29 2.66
CA ASN A 313 7.81 -6.32 4.07
C ASN A 313 6.34 -5.94 4.30
N VAL A 314 5.86 -4.91 3.61
CA VAL A 314 4.45 -4.50 3.63
C VAL A 314 3.55 -5.62 3.09
N ALA A 315 3.92 -6.21 1.95
CA ALA A 315 3.16 -7.31 1.36
C ALA A 315 3.07 -8.52 2.31
N ARG A 316 4.15 -8.82 3.05
CA ARG A 316 4.19 -9.91 4.03
C ARG A 316 3.31 -9.60 5.25
N HIS A 317 3.39 -8.39 5.77
CA HIS A 317 2.59 -7.97 6.93
C HIS A 317 1.09 -8.16 6.65
N TYR A 318 0.61 -7.64 5.52
CA TYR A 318 -0.80 -7.74 5.12
C TYR A 318 -1.16 -9.06 4.40
N ARG A 319 -0.23 -10.00 4.29
CA ARG A 319 -0.42 -11.29 3.60
C ARG A 319 -0.91 -11.12 2.16
N LEU A 320 -0.38 -10.10 1.47
CA LEU A 320 -0.69 -9.84 0.06
C LEU A 320 0.01 -10.89 -0.81
N LEU A 321 -0.72 -11.91 -1.18
CA LEU A 321 -0.17 -13.04 -1.91
C LEU A 321 0.40 -12.60 -3.27
N ARG A 322 1.64 -13.02 -3.57
CA ARG A 322 2.32 -12.78 -4.85
C ARG A 322 2.55 -11.30 -5.16
N ARG A 323 2.81 -10.45 -4.13
CA ARG A 323 3.09 -9.02 -4.24
C ARG A 323 4.42 -8.65 -3.62
N GLY A 324 4.96 -7.51 -4.02
CA GLY A 324 6.11 -6.86 -3.38
C GLY A 324 7.46 -7.48 -3.69
N ALA A 325 7.56 -8.43 -4.63
CA ALA A 325 8.81 -9.06 -5.04
C ALA A 325 8.79 -9.44 -6.53
N ILE A 326 9.99 -9.65 -7.10
CA ILE A 326 10.18 -10.13 -8.47
C ILE A 326 10.70 -11.57 -8.38
N ALA A 327 9.79 -12.52 -8.56
CA ALA A 327 10.10 -13.95 -8.53
C ALA A 327 9.06 -14.76 -9.34
N PRO A 328 9.38 -15.98 -9.77
CA PRO A 328 8.44 -16.83 -10.47
C PRO A 328 7.11 -17.00 -9.72
N GLY A 329 6.01 -16.82 -10.43
CA GLY A 329 4.66 -16.90 -9.89
C GLY A 329 4.16 -15.65 -9.19
N PHE A 330 4.98 -14.60 -9.02
CA PHE A 330 4.54 -13.31 -8.52
C PHE A 330 3.84 -12.49 -9.61
N GLN A 331 3.01 -11.54 -9.20
CA GLN A 331 2.44 -10.57 -10.14
C GLN A 331 3.56 -9.71 -10.72
N ALA A 332 3.48 -9.45 -12.00
CA ALA A 332 4.48 -8.67 -12.73
C ALA A 332 4.26 -7.15 -12.51
N ASP A 333 4.50 -6.72 -11.27
CA ASP A 333 4.55 -5.32 -10.85
C ASP A 333 6.02 -4.95 -10.63
N LEU A 334 6.58 -4.20 -11.58
CA LEU A 334 8.01 -3.89 -11.59
C LEU A 334 8.24 -2.43 -11.97
N VAL A 335 9.35 -1.90 -11.48
CA VAL A 335 9.82 -0.55 -11.78
C VAL A 335 11.20 -0.65 -12.40
N VAL A 336 11.37 -0.07 -13.58
CA VAL A 336 12.68 0.12 -14.21
C VAL A 336 13.20 1.49 -13.81
N LEU A 337 14.42 1.54 -13.27
CA LEU A 337 15.03 2.75 -12.72
C LEU A 337 16.34 3.07 -13.44
N ASP A 338 16.70 4.37 -13.50
CA ASP A 338 18.02 4.80 -13.97
C ASP A 338 19.10 4.45 -12.94
N ASP A 339 18.83 4.76 -11.68
CA ASP A 339 19.70 4.46 -10.54
C ASP A 339 18.87 4.26 -9.26
N LEU A 340 19.49 3.65 -8.24
CA LEU A 340 18.81 3.36 -6.98
C LEU A 340 18.75 4.58 -6.05
N HIS A 341 19.67 5.53 -6.15
CA HIS A 341 19.72 6.68 -5.23
C HIS A 341 18.60 7.69 -5.52
N SER A 342 18.40 8.04 -6.78
CA SER A 342 17.30 8.94 -7.17
C SER A 342 15.95 8.22 -7.22
N PHE A 343 15.97 6.90 -7.32
CA PHE A 343 14.77 6.05 -7.50
C PHE A 343 13.83 6.61 -8.57
N ARG A 344 14.39 7.11 -9.68
CA ARG A 344 13.60 7.70 -10.76
C ARG A 344 13.14 6.63 -11.73
N ALA A 345 11.82 6.40 -11.75
CA ALA A 345 11.20 5.43 -12.65
C ALA A 345 11.28 5.88 -14.12
N GLN A 346 11.77 4.99 -14.98
CA GLN A 346 11.77 5.12 -16.45
C GLN A 346 10.61 4.34 -17.08
N ALA A 347 10.23 3.26 -16.45
CA ALA A 347 9.03 2.51 -16.81
C ALA A 347 8.46 1.83 -15.58
N VAL A 348 7.16 1.74 -15.54
CA VAL A 348 6.42 0.98 -14.52
C VAL A 348 5.58 -0.06 -15.22
N TYR A 349 5.70 -1.28 -14.80
CA TYR A 349 4.87 -2.39 -15.27
C TYR A 349 3.91 -2.77 -14.15
N GLN A 350 2.65 -2.90 -14.51
CA GLN A 350 1.60 -3.40 -13.62
C GLN A 350 0.89 -4.57 -14.27
N GLN A 351 0.81 -5.67 -13.55
CA GLN A 351 0.25 -6.92 -14.08
C GLN A 351 0.83 -7.27 -15.47
N GLY A 352 2.14 -7.05 -15.63
CA GLY A 352 2.89 -7.32 -16.84
C GLY A 352 2.67 -6.34 -17.99
N ARG A 353 1.90 -5.28 -17.80
CA ARG A 353 1.65 -4.25 -18.80
C ARG A 353 2.42 -2.99 -18.48
N ARG A 354 3.17 -2.48 -19.45
CA ARG A 354 3.84 -1.19 -19.31
C ARG A 354 2.80 -0.10 -19.19
N GLY A 355 2.89 0.70 -18.13
CA GLY A 355 2.07 1.86 -17.92
C GLY A 355 2.31 2.89 -19.03
N GLY A 356 1.39 2.97 -19.97
CA GLY A 356 1.25 4.07 -20.90
C GLY A 356 0.01 4.85 -20.50
N TRP A 357 0.18 6.10 -20.12
CA TRP A 357 -0.83 6.94 -19.48
C TRP A 357 -1.98 7.33 -20.43
N ARG A 358 -2.59 6.37 -21.11
CA ARG A 358 -3.92 6.52 -21.71
C ARG A 358 -4.93 5.85 -20.81
N TRP A 359 -5.40 6.59 -19.82
CA TRP A 359 -6.53 6.17 -19.02
C TRP A 359 -7.77 6.01 -19.91
N PRO A 360 -8.49 4.89 -19.85
CA PRO A 360 -9.92 4.95 -20.06
C PRO A 360 -10.44 5.73 -18.85
N CYS A 361 -10.89 6.98 -19.08
CA CYS A 361 -11.63 7.73 -18.06
C CYS A 361 -12.79 6.82 -17.60
N PRO A 362 -12.81 6.31 -16.36
CA PRO A 362 -13.93 5.53 -15.93
C PRO A 362 -15.13 6.46 -15.98
N ARG A 363 -16.08 6.18 -16.85
CA ARG A 363 -17.38 6.85 -16.79
C ARG A 363 -18.00 6.45 -15.46
N PRO A 364 -18.34 7.38 -14.57
CA PRO A 364 -19.00 7.04 -13.32
C PRO A 364 -20.28 6.28 -13.66
N LYS A 365 -20.35 5.02 -13.25
CA LYS A 365 -21.45 4.10 -13.54
C LYS A 365 -22.77 4.52 -12.89
N SER A 366 -22.75 5.47 -11.96
CA SER A 366 -23.98 6.10 -11.42
C SER A 366 -23.66 7.43 -10.75
N ARG A 367 -24.59 8.36 -10.86
CA ARG A 367 -24.64 9.57 -10.04
C ARG A 367 -25.16 9.17 -8.65
N GLY A 368 -24.30 8.66 -7.79
CA GLY A 368 -24.60 8.55 -6.37
C GLY A 368 -24.88 9.95 -5.82
N ARG A 369 -26.08 10.21 -5.37
CA ARG A 369 -26.39 11.43 -4.63
C ARG A 369 -25.99 11.17 -3.18
N PHE A 370 -24.83 11.66 -2.76
CA PHE A 370 -24.53 11.76 -1.35
C PHE A 370 -25.49 12.79 -0.73
N ARG A 371 -26.36 12.35 0.16
CA ARG A 371 -27.02 13.23 1.11
C ARG A 371 -26.15 13.22 2.36
N THR A 372 -25.42 14.29 2.61
CA THR A 372 -24.84 14.51 3.93
C THR A 372 -25.99 14.72 4.92
N PRO A 373 -26.07 13.96 6.00
CA PRO A 373 -26.95 14.27 7.10
C PRO A 373 -26.31 15.39 7.92
N CYS A 374 -26.28 16.59 7.37
CA CYS A 374 -25.96 17.76 8.17
C CYS A 374 -27.22 18.06 9.01
N GLY A 375 -27.18 17.72 10.30
CA GLY A 375 -28.23 18.05 11.26
C GLY A 375 -28.34 19.54 11.59
N CYS A 376 -27.84 20.42 10.74
CA CYS A 376 -27.92 21.87 10.90
C CYS A 376 -29.29 22.35 10.37
N PRO A 377 -30.15 22.93 11.21
CA PRO A 377 -31.52 23.33 10.83
C PRO A 377 -31.57 24.40 9.72
N ASN A 378 -30.47 25.03 9.39
CA ASN A 378 -30.39 26.11 8.39
C ASN A 378 -29.56 25.76 7.14
N CYS A 379 -29.14 24.51 6.95
CA CYS A 379 -28.44 24.08 5.73
C CYS A 379 -29.44 23.64 4.67
N THR A 380 -29.77 24.52 3.73
CA THR A 380 -30.38 24.11 2.46
C THR A 380 -29.33 23.27 1.68
N PRO A 381 -29.72 22.10 1.11
CA PRO A 381 -28.76 21.27 0.37
C PRO A 381 -28.33 22.01 -0.91
N ARG A 382 -27.20 22.69 -0.88
CA ARG A 382 -26.52 23.12 -2.10
C ARG A 382 -25.93 21.89 -2.75
N ILE A 383 -26.57 21.40 -3.78
CA ILE A 383 -26.02 20.36 -4.66
C ILE A 383 -24.82 21.00 -5.34
N CYS A 384 -23.61 20.57 -4.95
CA CYS A 384 -22.41 20.84 -5.73
C CYS A 384 -22.58 20.16 -7.09
N LYS A 385 -23.03 20.91 -8.08
CA LYS A 385 -23.04 20.49 -9.48
C LYS A 385 -21.60 20.62 -9.99
N TYR A 386 -20.82 19.55 -9.86
CA TYR A 386 -19.55 19.46 -10.57
C TYR A 386 -19.87 19.44 -12.08
N ARG A 387 -19.58 20.53 -12.79
CA ARG A 387 -19.49 20.54 -14.26
C ARG A 387 -18.05 20.16 -14.62
N PRO A 388 -17.83 19.02 -15.27
CA PRO A 388 -16.51 18.74 -15.80
C PRO A 388 -16.19 19.81 -16.85
N ALA A 389 -15.05 20.48 -16.69
CA ALA A 389 -14.51 21.35 -17.72
C ALA A 389 -14.36 20.53 -19.01
N ARG A 390 -14.91 21.02 -20.13
CA ARG A 390 -14.72 20.42 -21.45
C ARG A 390 -13.28 20.73 -21.88
N GLY A 391 -12.32 19.89 -21.44
CA GLY A 391 -11.00 19.85 -22.00
C GLY A 391 -11.02 19.00 -23.26
N ARG A 392 -10.67 19.58 -24.39
CA ARG A 392 -10.41 18.84 -25.62
C ARG A 392 -9.18 17.98 -25.36
N CYS A 393 -9.34 16.65 -25.50
CA CYS A 393 -8.22 15.74 -25.65
C CYS A 393 -7.69 15.95 -27.09
N GLY A 394 -6.51 16.53 -27.22
CA GLY A 394 -5.68 16.50 -28.41
C GLY A 394 -4.72 15.33 -28.35
#